data_ee85c3561a2b219d2d838694bc1fdf14
#
_entry.id   ee85c3561a2b219d2d838694bc1fdf14
#
_cell.length_a   1.000
_cell.length_b   1.000
_cell.length_c   1.000
_cell.angle_alpha   90.00
_cell.angle_beta   90.00
_cell.angle_gamma   90.00
#
_symmetry.space_group_name_H-M   'P 1'
#
loop_
_entity.id
_entity.type
_entity.pdbx_description
1 polymer ?
#
loop_
_entity_poly.entity_id
_entity_poly.type
_entity_poly.pdbx_seq_one_letter_code
_entity_poly.pdbx_strand_id
1 'polypeptide(L)'
;MRVGLIVGPWFTVPPERYGGTERVVDALARALADAGHDVLLATAADSTCPVPQLRGFGPSEPEELGLTLSELHHVIKAYAGMKDVDIIHDHTLAGPLYAHRPPGVPVVTTVHGPLTPRYAGLYRDMAQDTAIIGISHDQCSRISDLQISAVIHHGLDLSTVSVGDGAGGYACFVGRMCPDKGLLEAVAVAREAGVPLRIAAKMHAKDEQDYFHDIVEPVLGSEEEFLGELSDPEKYELMGGAMALINPIQWHEPFGLVMIESLATGTPVLSTPMGAAPEIVRHGVTGYLAQTNELAGFVQDVQGLSRAECRRTVDEYFNAARMAADHLELYATVIEEFKAGGLPGNGKLQDNQRQAPINL
;
A
#
# COMPACT_ATOMS: atom_id res chain seq x y z
N MET A 1 10.01 -22.85 2.51
CA MET A 1 10.43 -22.31 1.20
C MET A 1 11.49 -21.25 1.42
N ARG A 2 12.34 -21.05 0.42
CA ARG A 2 13.23 -19.91 0.36
C ARG A 2 12.68 -18.91 -0.64
N VAL A 3 12.29 -17.71 -0.17
CA VAL A 3 11.62 -16.68 -0.96
C VAL A 3 12.60 -15.54 -1.23
N GLY A 4 12.81 -15.20 -2.50
CA GLY A 4 13.53 -13.99 -2.89
C GLY A 4 12.55 -12.83 -3.03
N LEU A 5 12.76 -11.73 -2.30
CA LEU A 5 11.99 -10.49 -2.45
C LEU A 5 12.87 -9.45 -3.15
N ILE A 6 12.33 -8.80 -4.17
CA ILE A 6 13.00 -7.69 -4.88
C ILE A 6 12.13 -6.45 -4.73
N VAL A 7 12.71 -5.36 -4.21
CA VAL A 7 12.07 -4.04 -4.15
C VAL A 7 12.97 -3.00 -4.81
N GLY A 8 12.40 -1.91 -5.31
CA GLY A 8 13.17 -0.86 -6.01
C GLY A 8 14.27 -0.22 -5.15
N PRO A 9 15.24 0.47 -5.77
CA PRO A 9 16.40 1.06 -5.08
C PRO A 9 16.10 2.40 -4.41
N TRP A 10 14.86 2.87 -4.45
CA TRP A 10 14.52 4.26 -4.16
C TRP A 10 14.55 4.61 -2.67
N PHE A 11 14.07 3.70 -1.83
CA PHE A 11 13.94 3.91 -0.39
C PHE A 11 14.50 2.71 0.38
N THR A 12 14.81 2.94 1.64
CA THR A 12 15.18 1.87 2.58
C THR A 12 14.00 0.96 2.90
N VAL A 13 14.27 -0.27 3.32
CA VAL A 13 13.27 -1.22 3.83
C VAL A 13 13.61 -1.52 5.30
N PRO A 14 12.76 -1.13 6.28
CA PRO A 14 11.58 -0.26 6.12
C PRO A 14 11.98 1.18 5.74
N PRO A 15 11.06 1.97 5.18
CA PRO A 15 11.33 3.36 4.88
C PRO A 15 11.32 4.19 6.17
N GLU A 16 12.16 5.22 6.24
CA GLU A 16 12.19 6.11 7.41
C GLU A 16 10.92 6.96 7.54
N ARG A 17 10.31 7.34 6.42
CA ARG A 17 9.10 8.15 6.35
C ARG A 17 8.18 7.65 5.23
N TYR A 18 8.21 8.32 4.06
CA TYR A 18 7.44 7.90 2.88
C TYR A 18 8.06 6.65 2.24
N GLY A 19 7.19 5.74 1.75
CA GLY A 19 7.59 4.49 1.08
C GLY A 19 6.54 3.41 1.31
N GLY A 20 5.41 3.49 0.57
CA GLY A 20 4.30 2.54 0.75
C GLY A 20 4.68 1.11 0.37
N THR A 21 5.37 0.94 -0.76
CA THR A 21 5.83 -0.36 -1.24
C THR A 21 6.84 -0.99 -0.28
N GLU A 22 7.82 -0.21 0.15
CA GLU A 22 8.89 -0.66 1.04
C GLU A 22 8.34 -1.06 2.43
N ARG A 23 7.34 -0.34 2.92
CA ARG A 23 6.62 -0.69 4.15
C ARG A 23 5.91 -2.03 4.04
N VAL A 24 5.20 -2.25 2.93
CA VAL A 24 4.53 -3.53 2.66
C VAL A 24 5.53 -4.66 2.53
N VAL A 25 6.67 -4.44 1.84
CA VAL A 25 7.71 -5.45 1.68
C VAL A 25 8.39 -5.78 3.01
N ASP A 26 8.66 -4.79 3.89
CA ASP A 26 9.18 -5.04 5.23
C ASP A 26 8.21 -5.91 6.05
N ALA A 27 6.91 -5.54 6.06
CA ALA A 27 5.88 -6.29 6.77
C ALA A 27 5.74 -7.73 6.23
N LEU A 28 5.79 -7.91 4.91
CA LEU A 28 5.74 -9.22 4.26
C LEU A 28 6.98 -10.05 4.58
N ALA A 29 8.18 -9.46 4.47
CA ALA A 29 9.45 -10.16 4.73
C ALA A 29 9.52 -10.69 6.17
N ARG A 30 9.15 -9.86 7.15
CA ARG A 30 9.07 -10.26 8.57
C ARG A 30 8.04 -11.36 8.78
N ALA A 31 6.83 -11.19 8.26
CA ALA A 31 5.77 -12.18 8.45
C ALA A 31 6.08 -13.53 7.80
N LEU A 32 6.76 -13.55 6.65
CA LEU A 32 7.26 -14.79 6.02
C LEU A 32 8.35 -15.46 6.88
N ALA A 33 9.27 -14.67 7.45
CA ALA A 33 10.31 -15.19 8.34
C ALA A 33 9.71 -15.75 9.65
N ASP A 34 8.74 -15.04 10.24
CA ASP A 34 8.01 -15.47 11.43
C ASP A 34 7.20 -16.75 11.19
N ALA A 35 6.73 -16.95 9.96
CA ALA A 35 6.07 -18.19 9.53
C ALA A 35 7.06 -19.35 9.26
N GLY A 36 8.36 -19.15 9.50
CA GLY A 36 9.41 -20.18 9.38
C GLY A 36 9.95 -20.36 7.96
N HIS A 37 9.83 -19.37 7.09
CA HIS A 37 10.39 -19.39 5.74
C HIS A 37 11.72 -18.64 5.67
N ASP A 38 12.63 -19.09 4.79
CA ASP A 38 13.87 -18.37 4.49
C ASP A 38 13.55 -17.20 3.53
N VAL A 39 13.89 -15.99 3.91
CA VAL A 39 13.70 -14.80 3.09
C VAL A 39 15.06 -14.23 2.69
N LEU A 40 15.22 -13.90 1.40
CA LEU A 40 16.38 -13.18 0.87
C LEU A 40 15.88 -11.89 0.21
N LEU A 41 16.24 -10.74 0.75
CA LEU A 41 15.77 -9.43 0.29
C LEU A 41 16.83 -8.74 -0.56
N ALA A 42 16.47 -8.35 -1.79
CA ALA A 42 17.24 -7.42 -2.63
C ALA A 42 16.65 -6.02 -2.49
N THR A 43 17.42 -5.12 -1.92
CA THR A 43 17.03 -3.75 -1.56
C THR A 43 18.25 -2.84 -1.51
N ALA A 44 18.06 -1.54 -1.26
CA ALA A 44 19.13 -0.59 -1.00
C ALA A 44 19.97 -1.00 0.22
N ALA A 45 21.28 -0.76 0.17
CA ALA A 45 22.25 -1.27 1.15
C ALA A 45 22.11 -0.70 2.57
N ASP A 46 21.46 0.46 2.70
CA ASP A 46 21.15 1.14 3.95
C ASP A 46 19.82 0.69 4.59
N SER A 47 19.14 -0.30 4.01
CA SER A 47 17.96 -0.93 4.57
C SER A 47 18.24 -1.68 5.86
N THR A 48 17.28 -1.66 6.80
CA THR A 48 17.41 -2.25 8.14
C THR A 48 16.43 -3.40 8.42
N CYS A 49 15.70 -3.87 7.40
CA CYS A 49 14.83 -5.04 7.54
C CYS A 49 15.62 -6.23 8.09
N PRO A 50 15.14 -6.94 9.15
CA PRO A 50 15.94 -7.92 9.89
C PRO A 50 16.06 -9.29 9.19
N VAL A 51 15.66 -9.39 7.92
CA VAL A 51 15.89 -10.61 7.13
C VAL A 51 17.23 -10.55 6.39
N PRO A 52 17.80 -11.70 5.98
CA PRO A 52 18.98 -11.73 5.12
C PRO A 52 18.84 -10.87 3.87
N GLN A 53 19.82 -10.01 3.62
CA GLN A 53 19.84 -9.11 2.48
C GLN A 53 20.90 -9.52 1.45
N LEU A 54 20.58 -9.41 0.19
CA LEU A 54 21.51 -9.64 -0.90
C LEU A 54 22.53 -8.49 -0.95
N ARG A 55 23.81 -8.83 -1.04
CA ARG A 55 24.90 -7.85 -1.03
C ARG A 55 25.19 -7.27 -2.42
N GLY A 56 25.83 -6.10 -2.45
CA GLY A 56 26.36 -5.49 -3.68
C GLY A 56 25.49 -4.37 -4.25
N PHE A 57 24.52 -3.88 -3.48
CA PHE A 57 23.73 -2.69 -3.82
C PHE A 57 24.35 -1.42 -3.25
N GLY A 58 23.98 -0.26 -3.83
CA GLY A 58 24.25 1.07 -3.29
C GLY A 58 23.25 1.45 -2.19
N PRO A 59 23.42 2.64 -1.56
CA PRO A 59 22.38 3.21 -0.68
C PRO A 59 21.11 3.53 -1.47
N SER A 60 20.06 3.88 -0.76
CA SER A 60 18.79 4.35 -1.33
C SER A 60 18.98 5.66 -2.13
N GLU A 61 18.26 5.79 -3.24
CA GLU A 61 18.36 6.91 -4.20
C GLU A 61 16.98 7.54 -4.45
N PRO A 62 16.38 8.24 -3.45
CA PRO A 62 15.02 8.78 -3.55
C PRO A 62 14.82 9.80 -4.69
N GLU A 63 15.87 10.54 -5.04
CA GLU A 63 15.89 11.51 -6.15
C GLU A 63 15.77 10.85 -7.53
N GLU A 64 16.10 9.57 -7.63
CA GLU A 64 15.98 8.78 -8.86
C GLU A 64 14.65 8.02 -8.96
N LEU A 65 13.70 8.30 -8.08
CA LEU A 65 12.41 7.61 -8.06
C LEU A 65 11.72 7.61 -9.44
N GLY A 66 11.46 6.40 -9.96
CA GLY A 66 10.82 6.19 -11.26
C GLY A 66 11.77 6.23 -12.45
N LEU A 67 13.09 6.40 -12.26
CA LEU A 67 14.06 6.30 -13.35
C LEU A 67 14.29 4.84 -13.75
N THR A 68 13.83 4.48 -14.94
CA THR A 68 13.89 3.11 -15.46
C THR A 68 15.31 2.50 -15.47
N LEU A 69 16.35 3.32 -15.72
CA LEU A 69 17.73 2.80 -15.78
C LEU A 69 18.22 2.39 -14.39
N SER A 70 17.93 3.13 -13.35
CA SER A 70 18.30 2.83 -11.98
C SER A 70 17.57 1.56 -11.50
N GLU A 71 16.27 1.45 -11.79
CA GLU A 71 15.50 0.26 -11.48
C GLU A 71 16.05 -0.97 -12.22
N LEU A 72 16.31 -0.86 -13.53
CA LEU A 72 16.84 -1.96 -14.32
C LEU A 72 18.23 -2.40 -13.85
N HIS A 73 19.12 -1.46 -13.51
CA HIS A 73 20.44 -1.78 -12.96
C HIS A 73 20.34 -2.56 -11.65
N HIS A 74 19.43 -2.15 -10.76
CA HIS A 74 19.14 -2.86 -9.51
C HIS A 74 18.62 -4.28 -9.78
N VAL A 75 17.64 -4.41 -10.65
CA VAL A 75 17.00 -5.67 -11.04
C VAL A 75 17.99 -6.67 -11.60
N ILE A 76 18.90 -6.27 -12.50
CA ILE A 76 19.93 -7.14 -13.07
C ILE A 76 20.75 -7.80 -11.96
N LYS A 77 21.19 -7.04 -10.97
CA LYS A 77 21.95 -7.55 -9.82
C LYS A 77 21.11 -8.48 -8.93
N ALA A 78 19.86 -8.09 -8.68
CA ALA A 78 18.95 -8.86 -7.83
C ALA A 78 18.72 -10.26 -8.40
N TYR A 79 18.32 -10.36 -9.67
CA TYR A 79 18.09 -11.66 -10.30
C TYR A 79 19.37 -12.50 -10.43
N ALA A 80 20.54 -11.89 -10.66
CA ALA A 80 21.81 -12.61 -10.70
C ALA A 80 22.15 -13.28 -9.38
N GLY A 81 21.71 -12.70 -8.24
CA GLY A 81 21.94 -13.20 -6.89
C GLY A 81 20.87 -14.17 -6.36
N MET A 82 19.72 -14.31 -7.03
CA MET A 82 18.57 -15.10 -6.56
C MET A 82 18.43 -16.46 -7.27
N LYS A 83 19.55 -17.18 -7.49
CA LYS A 83 19.54 -18.47 -8.20
C LYS A 83 19.09 -19.65 -7.34
N ASP A 84 19.25 -19.53 -6.02
CA ASP A 84 19.03 -20.61 -5.06
C ASP A 84 17.77 -20.39 -4.20
N VAL A 85 16.78 -19.64 -4.72
CA VAL A 85 15.47 -19.48 -4.08
C VAL A 85 14.42 -20.37 -4.75
N ASP A 86 13.35 -20.70 -4.04
CA ASP A 86 12.25 -21.51 -4.59
C ASP A 86 11.32 -20.67 -5.48
N ILE A 87 11.23 -19.37 -5.18
CA ILE A 87 10.39 -18.41 -5.89
C ILE A 87 10.97 -17.00 -5.72
N ILE A 88 10.81 -16.15 -6.73
CA ILE A 88 11.09 -14.71 -6.66
C ILE A 88 9.77 -13.95 -6.64
N HIS A 89 9.60 -13.08 -5.64
CA HIS A 89 8.52 -12.10 -5.62
C HIS A 89 9.10 -10.71 -5.88
N ASP A 90 8.79 -10.18 -7.04
CA ASP A 90 9.31 -8.91 -7.53
C ASP A 90 8.28 -7.79 -7.36
N HIS A 91 8.67 -6.71 -6.72
CA HIS A 91 7.84 -5.52 -6.50
C HIS A 91 8.24 -4.34 -7.39
N THR A 92 9.11 -4.59 -8.38
CA THR A 92 9.53 -3.59 -9.37
C THR A 92 8.69 -3.68 -10.64
N LEU A 93 8.78 -2.66 -11.49
CA LEU A 93 8.15 -2.70 -12.80
C LEU A 93 9.05 -3.35 -13.86
N ALA A 94 10.35 -3.10 -13.81
CA ALA A 94 11.31 -3.57 -14.80
C ALA A 94 11.65 -5.06 -14.65
N GLY A 95 11.62 -5.59 -13.42
CA GLY A 95 12.07 -6.94 -13.13
C GLY A 95 11.25 -8.04 -13.81
N PRO A 96 9.92 -8.03 -13.71
CA PRO A 96 9.10 -9.02 -14.39
C PRO A 96 9.25 -9.05 -15.93
N LEU A 97 9.73 -7.95 -16.51
CA LEU A 97 10.00 -7.83 -17.94
C LEU A 97 11.46 -8.15 -18.33
N TYR A 98 12.33 -8.37 -17.34
CA TYR A 98 13.74 -8.68 -17.59
C TYR A 98 13.92 -10.11 -18.08
N ALA A 99 14.40 -10.27 -19.32
CA ALA A 99 14.47 -11.56 -20.01
C ALA A 99 15.52 -12.55 -19.45
N HIS A 100 16.53 -12.07 -18.72
CA HIS A 100 17.63 -12.91 -18.21
C HIS A 100 17.44 -13.28 -16.72
N ARG A 101 16.22 -13.64 -16.36
CA ARG A 101 15.89 -14.19 -15.02
C ARG A 101 16.52 -15.57 -14.83
N PRO A 102 16.80 -16.01 -13.57
CA PRO A 102 17.36 -17.34 -13.34
C PRO A 102 16.43 -18.42 -13.89
N PRO A 103 16.92 -19.29 -14.79
CA PRO A 103 16.11 -20.39 -15.30
C PRO A 103 15.77 -21.35 -14.16
N GLY A 104 14.55 -21.84 -14.10
CA GLY A 104 14.14 -22.80 -13.07
C GLY A 104 13.62 -22.17 -11.79
N VAL A 105 13.53 -20.84 -11.69
CA VAL A 105 12.92 -20.12 -10.56
C VAL A 105 11.70 -19.37 -11.07
N PRO A 106 10.46 -19.71 -10.60
CA PRO A 106 9.27 -18.97 -10.97
C PRO A 106 9.25 -17.57 -10.38
N VAL A 107 8.57 -16.65 -11.06
CA VAL A 107 8.44 -15.25 -10.63
C VAL A 107 6.98 -14.90 -10.44
N VAL A 108 6.69 -14.23 -9.33
CA VAL A 108 5.43 -13.52 -9.09
C VAL A 108 5.72 -12.04 -8.94
N THR A 109 4.76 -11.18 -9.24
CA THR A 109 4.90 -9.74 -9.06
C THR A 109 3.65 -9.13 -8.45
N THR A 110 3.83 -8.22 -7.49
CA THR A 110 2.74 -7.36 -6.99
C THR A 110 2.78 -6.02 -7.68
N VAL A 111 1.69 -5.66 -8.35
CA VAL A 111 1.54 -4.32 -8.95
C VAL A 111 1.02 -3.35 -7.89
N HIS A 112 1.90 -2.50 -7.37
CA HIS A 112 1.54 -1.53 -6.33
C HIS A 112 0.88 -0.25 -6.87
N GLY A 113 1.17 0.10 -8.12
CA GLY A 113 0.61 1.28 -8.79
C GLY A 113 -0.73 1.00 -9.48
N PRO A 114 -1.32 2.02 -10.10
CA PRO A 114 -2.57 1.87 -10.83
C PRO A 114 -2.37 1.02 -12.10
N LEU A 115 -3.26 0.07 -12.33
CA LEU A 115 -3.37 -0.63 -13.61
C LEU A 115 -4.08 0.30 -14.61
N THR A 116 -3.29 1.02 -15.41
CA THR A 116 -3.83 1.98 -16.37
C THR A 116 -3.98 1.37 -17.76
N PRO A 117 -5.10 1.56 -18.46
CA PRO A 117 -5.30 1.04 -19.82
C PRO A 117 -4.20 1.45 -20.80
N ARG A 118 -3.56 2.62 -20.59
CA ARG A 118 -2.43 3.09 -21.38
C ARG A 118 -1.26 2.09 -21.43
N TYR A 119 -1.03 1.37 -20.34
CA TYR A 119 0.07 0.41 -20.20
C TYR A 119 -0.40 -1.05 -20.23
N ALA A 120 -1.62 -1.30 -20.68
CA ALA A 120 -2.20 -2.66 -20.71
C ALA A 120 -1.34 -3.66 -21.48
N GLY A 121 -0.68 -3.23 -22.58
CA GLY A 121 0.25 -4.06 -23.34
C GLY A 121 1.42 -4.56 -22.49
N LEU A 122 2.03 -3.66 -21.71
CA LEU A 122 3.13 -4.00 -20.80
C LEU A 122 2.73 -5.06 -19.77
N TYR A 123 1.56 -4.90 -19.15
CA TYR A 123 1.07 -5.87 -18.17
C TYR A 123 0.70 -7.22 -18.80
N ARG A 124 0.18 -7.21 -20.04
CA ARG A 124 -0.06 -8.48 -20.79
C ARG A 124 1.23 -9.19 -21.14
N ASP A 125 2.28 -8.45 -21.52
CA ASP A 125 3.59 -9.03 -21.77
C ASP A 125 4.18 -9.63 -20.48
N MET A 126 4.05 -8.93 -19.36
CA MET A 126 4.45 -9.41 -18.04
C MET A 126 3.70 -10.70 -17.64
N ALA A 127 2.40 -10.77 -17.90
CA ALA A 127 1.54 -11.92 -17.57
C ALA A 127 1.85 -13.19 -18.37
N GLN A 128 2.68 -13.13 -19.43
CA GLN A 128 3.02 -14.30 -20.23
C GLN A 128 3.82 -15.35 -19.46
N ASP A 129 4.66 -14.91 -18.52
CA ASP A 129 5.57 -15.79 -17.77
C ASP A 129 5.77 -15.39 -16.29
N THR A 130 4.93 -14.49 -15.79
CA THR A 130 4.95 -14.00 -14.40
C THR A 130 3.53 -13.99 -13.85
N ALA A 131 3.33 -14.54 -12.66
CA ALA A 131 2.06 -14.47 -11.97
C ALA A 131 1.86 -13.06 -11.40
N ILE A 132 0.82 -12.36 -11.83
CA ILE A 132 0.51 -11.00 -11.39
C ILE A 132 -0.42 -11.02 -10.19
N ILE A 133 -0.03 -10.30 -9.15
CA ILE A 133 -0.81 -10.06 -7.94
C ILE A 133 -1.34 -8.63 -8.01
N GLY A 134 -2.66 -8.47 -7.96
CA GLY A 134 -3.31 -7.19 -7.72
C GLY A 134 -3.51 -6.95 -6.23
N ILE A 135 -3.71 -5.69 -5.85
CA ILE A 135 -3.82 -5.29 -4.45
C ILE A 135 -5.23 -4.83 -4.05
N SER A 136 -6.15 -4.77 -5.03
CA SER A 136 -7.59 -4.59 -4.81
C SER A 136 -8.38 -5.08 -6.02
N HIS A 137 -9.65 -5.35 -5.84
CA HIS A 137 -10.55 -5.69 -6.95
C HIS A 137 -10.79 -4.48 -7.87
N ASP A 138 -10.91 -3.27 -7.31
CA ASP A 138 -11.03 -2.05 -8.13
C ASP A 138 -9.82 -1.90 -9.04
N GLN A 139 -8.60 -2.02 -8.52
CA GLN A 139 -7.38 -1.97 -9.32
C GLN A 139 -7.42 -2.99 -10.46
N CYS A 140 -7.74 -4.25 -10.16
CA CYS A 140 -7.74 -5.33 -11.15
C CYS A 140 -8.82 -5.16 -12.22
N SER A 141 -9.94 -4.53 -11.90
CA SER A 141 -11.04 -4.25 -12.83
C SER A 141 -10.68 -3.27 -13.96
N ARG A 142 -9.57 -2.51 -13.81
CA ARG A 142 -9.18 -1.46 -14.76
C ARG A 142 -8.71 -1.97 -16.11
N ILE A 143 -8.24 -3.21 -16.18
CA ILE A 143 -7.85 -3.88 -17.43
C ILE A 143 -8.56 -5.23 -17.43
N SER A 144 -9.74 -5.29 -18.02
CA SER A 144 -10.67 -6.43 -17.94
C SER A 144 -10.16 -7.74 -18.53
N ASP A 145 -9.18 -7.68 -19.42
CA ASP A 145 -8.58 -8.82 -20.12
C ASP A 145 -7.16 -9.15 -19.63
N LEU A 146 -6.71 -8.48 -18.56
CA LEU A 146 -5.45 -8.81 -17.91
C LEU A 146 -5.62 -10.04 -17.03
N GLN A 147 -4.76 -11.03 -17.23
CA GLN A 147 -4.74 -12.19 -16.35
C GLN A 147 -4.08 -11.84 -15.01
N ILE A 148 -4.89 -11.79 -13.97
CA ILE A 148 -4.46 -11.61 -12.58
C ILE A 148 -4.50 -12.96 -11.90
N SER A 149 -3.41 -13.37 -11.26
CA SER A 149 -3.30 -14.67 -10.60
C SER A 149 -3.96 -14.67 -9.22
N ALA A 150 -3.88 -13.56 -8.50
CA ALA A 150 -4.54 -13.37 -7.21
C ALA A 150 -4.78 -11.88 -6.92
N VAL A 151 -5.78 -11.59 -6.09
CA VAL A 151 -5.92 -10.28 -5.43
C VAL A 151 -5.55 -10.48 -3.96
N ILE A 152 -4.49 -9.82 -3.51
CA ILE A 152 -4.01 -9.92 -2.12
C ILE A 152 -3.92 -8.50 -1.54
N HIS A 153 -4.85 -8.17 -0.66
CA HIS A 153 -4.84 -6.89 0.05
C HIS A 153 -3.58 -6.76 0.90
N HIS A 154 -3.03 -5.56 1.00
CA HIS A 154 -1.91 -5.29 1.88
C HIS A 154 -2.24 -5.54 3.35
N GLY A 155 -1.19 -5.77 4.14
CA GLY A 155 -1.26 -5.94 5.58
C GLY A 155 -0.21 -5.09 6.29
N LEU A 156 -0.50 -4.74 7.54
CA LEU A 156 0.37 -3.96 8.42
C LEU A 156 0.99 -4.85 9.49
N ASP A 157 2.21 -4.51 9.90
CA ASP A 157 2.73 -4.92 11.19
C ASP A 157 2.07 -4.08 12.29
N LEU A 158 1.28 -4.72 13.11
CA LEU A 158 0.48 -4.06 14.16
C LEU A 158 1.19 -4.02 15.52
N SER A 159 2.40 -4.54 15.60
CA SER A 159 3.14 -4.69 16.88
C SER A 159 3.44 -3.34 17.57
N THR A 160 3.58 -2.28 16.78
CA THR A 160 3.90 -0.93 17.27
C THR A 160 2.70 0.05 17.21
N VAL A 161 1.53 -0.41 16.74
CA VAL A 161 0.36 0.46 16.54
C VAL A 161 -0.62 0.31 17.70
N SER A 162 -0.75 1.36 18.50
CA SER A 162 -1.70 1.42 19.61
C SER A 162 -3.03 2.02 19.18
N VAL A 163 -4.11 1.56 19.81
CA VAL A 163 -5.44 2.18 19.66
C VAL A 163 -5.48 3.47 20.48
N GLY A 164 -5.82 4.58 19.83
CA GLY A 164 -6.00 5.87 20.49
C GLY A 164 -7.45 6.08 20.97
N ASP A 165 -7.68 7.15 21.73
CA ASP A 165 -8.98 7.48 22.33
C ASP A 165 -9.86 8.38 21.46
N GLY A 166 -9.30 9.04 20.43
CA GLY A 166 -10.02 9.99 19.57
C GLY A 166 -10.42 11.29 20.27
N ALA A 167 -9.83 11.59 21.43
CA ALA A 167 -10.24 12.71 22.29
C ALA A 167 -9.54 14.04 21.94
N GLY A 168 -8.78 14.11 20.86
CA GLY A 168 -8.02 15.30 20.47
C GLY A 168 -8.87 16.48 20.00
N GLY A 169 -10.16 16.27 19.67
CA GLY A 169 -11.07 17.33 19.24
C GLY A 169 -10.82 17.81 17.80
N TYR A 170 -10.16 17.02 16.96
CA TYR A 170 -9.84 17.32 15.55
C TYR A 170 -10.09 16.12 14.65
N ALA A 171 -10.28 16.39 13.36
CA ALA A 171 -10.13 15.39 12.29
C ALA A 171 -8.71 15.46 11.70
N CYS A 172 -8.23 14.39 11.08
CA CYS A 172 -6.94 14.41 10.43
C CYS A 172 -7.04 14.09 8.93
N PHE A 173 -6.07 14.63 8.18
CA PHE A 173 -5.77 14.25 6.81
C PHE A 173 -4.32 13.75 6.77
N VAL A 174 -4.08 12.60 6.12
CA VAL A 174 -2.73 12.05 5.95
C VAL A 174 -2.57 11.58 4.51
N GLY A 175 -1.53 12.05 3.82
CA GLY A 175 -1.31 11.63 2.44
C GLY A 175 -0.13 12.30 1.76
N ARG A 176 -0.11 12.20 0.45
CA ARG A 176 0.80 12.96 -0.40
C ARG A 176 0.17 14.30 -0.76
N MET A 177 0.98 15.35 -0.84
CA MET A 177 0.53 16.69 -1.22
C MET A 177 0.28 16.77 -2.73
N CYS A 178 -0.88 16.27 -3.15
CA CYS A 178 -1.31 16.31 -4.55
C CYS A 178 -2.84 16.38 -4.65
N PRO A 179 -3.39 16.91 -5.76
CA PRO A 179 -4.83 17.05 -5.96
C PRO A 179 -5.61 15.74 -5.78
N ASP A 180 -5.06 14.63 -6.27
CA ASP A 180 -5.70 13.31 -6.26
C ASP A 180 -6.07 12.82 -4.84
N LYS A 181 -5.35 13.30 -3.82
CA LYS A 181 -5.62 12.93 -2.42
C LYS A 181 -6.77 13.73 -1.79
N GLY A 182 -7.23 14.81 -2.43
CA GLY A 182 -8.41 15.54 -2.00
C GLY A 182 -8.22 16.41 -0.75
N LEU A 183 -7.03 17.00 -0.54
CA LEU A 183 -6.81 17.84 0.64
C LEU A 183 -7.74 19.06 0.70
N LEU A 184 -7.99 19.73 -0.42
CA LEU A 184 -8.93 20.87 -0.44
C LEU A 184 -10.36 20.44 -0.10
N GLU A 185 -10.76 19.27 -0.55
CA GLU A 185 -12.02 18.63 -0.20
C GLU A 185 -12.07 18.29 1.30
N ALA A 186 -10.97 17.78 1.88
CA ALA A 186 -10.89 17.52 3.32
C ALA A 186 -11.03 18.80 4.14
N VAL A 187 -10.40 19.90 3.72
CA VAL A 187 -10.56 21.23 4.33
C VAL A 187 -12.03 21.69 4.25
N ALA A 188 -12.68 21.55 3.09
CA ALA A 188 -14.08 21.91 2.94
C ALA A 188 -15.00 21.09 3.85
N VAL A 189 -14.81 19.78 3.91
CA VAL A 189 -15.55 18.86 4.80
C VAL A 189 -15.38 19.23 6.27
N ALA A 190 -14.14 19.47 6.72
CA ALA A 190 -13.85 19.83 8.12
C ALA A 190 -14.51 21.17 8.51
N ARG A 191 -14.45 22.18 7.64
CA ARG A 191 -15.09 23.49 7.83
C ARG A 191 -16.58 23.40 7.91
N GLU A 192 -17.21 22.68 6.98
CA GLU A 192 -18.66 22.50 6.98
C GLU A 192 -19.12 21.76 8.27
N ALA A 193 -18.35 20.80 8.73
CA ALA A 193 -18.61 20.08 9.97
C ALA A 193 -18.27 20.87 11.24
N GLY A 194 -17.57 22.01 11.14
CA GLY A 194 -17.13 22.83 12.26
C GLY A 194 -16.07 22.18 13.14
N VAL A 195 -15.15 21.40 12.57
CA VAL A 195 -14.08 20.71 13.30
C VAL A 195 -12.70 21.14 12.82
N PRO A 196 -11.71 21.31 13.72
CA PRO A 196 -10.32 21.55 13.33
C PRO A 196 -9.75 20.39 12.49
N LEU A 197 -8.89 20.70 11.51
CA LEU A 197 -8.22 19.72 10.68
C LEU A 197 -6.70 19.76 10.88
N ARG A 198 -6.12 18.63 11.27
CA ARG A 198 -4.67 18.46 11.29
C ARG A 198 -4.21 17.70 10.06
N ILE A 199 -3.22 18.26 9.36
CA ILE A 199 -2.78 17.83 8.03
C ILE A 199 -1.35 17.35 8.12
N ALA A 200 -1.13 16.07 7.90
CA ALA A 200 0.21 15.49 7.72
C ALA A 200 0.39 15.07 6.26
N ALA A 201 1.30 15.72 5.55
CA ALA A 201 1.48 15.42 4.13
C ALA A 201 2.95 15.50 3.70
N LYS A 202 3.35 14.51 2.90
CA LYS A 202 4.65 14.48 2.21
C LYS A 202 4.60 15.40 0.98
N MET A 203 5.64 16.22 0.81
CA MET A 203 5.84 17.05 -0.38
C MET A 203 7.33 17.13 -0.75
N HIS A 204 7.84 16.11 -1.42
CA HIS A 204 9.23 16.07 -1.86
C HIS A 204 9.41 16.55 -3.30
N ALA A 205 8.50 16.18 -4.19
CA ALA A 205 8.55 16.58 -5.59
C ALA A 205 8.19 18.07 -5.76
N LYS A 206 8.74 18.68 -6.81
CA LYS A 206 8.50 20.11 -7.07
C LYS A 206 7.02 20.42 -7.32
N ASP A 207 6.32 19.57 -8.03
CA ASP A 207 4.89 19.71 -8.29
C ASP A 207 4.04 19.62 -7.03
N GLU A 208 4.46 18.79 -6.05
CA GLU A 208 3.83 18.69 -4.72
C GLU A 208 4.05 20.00 -3.92
N GLN A 209 5.27 20.58 -3.99
CA GLN A 209 5.60 21.85 -3.33
C GLN A 209 4.85 23.02 -3.98
N ASP A 210 4.84 23.09 -5.31
CA ASP A 210 4.10 24.11 -6.06
C ASP A 210 2.60 24.03 -5.74
N TYR A 211 2.02 22.81 -5.69
CA TYR A 211 0.61 22.62 -5.29
C TYR A 211 0.34 23.11 -3.86
N PHE A 212 1.23 22.84 -2.93
CA PHE A 212 1.08 23.33 -1.56
C PHE A 212 1.13 24.87 -1.52
N HIS A 213 2.20 25.49 -2.00
CA HIS A 213 2.43 26.93 -1.86
C HIS A 213 1.45 27.78 -2.68
N ASP A 214 1.12 27.34 -3.88
CA ASP A 214 0.27 28.13 -4.80
C ASP A 214 -1.22 27.92 -4.56
N ILE A 215 -1.63 26.74 -4.09
CA ILE A 215 -3.04 26.35 -4.05
C ILE A 215 -3.53 26.06 -2.62
N VAL A 216 -2.79 25.27 -1.83
CA VAL A 216 -3.26 24.81 -0.52
C VAL A 216 -3.02 25.84 0.57
N GLU A 217 -1.77 26.29 0.75
CA GLU A 217 -1.38 27.19 1.82
C GLU A 217 -2.21 28.48 1.87
N PRO A 218 -2.54 29.14 0.72
CA PRO A 218 -3.36 30.36 0.74
C PRO A 218 -4.80 30.16 1.23
N VAL A 219 -5.31 28.94 1.24
CA VAL A 219 -6.68 28.65 1.69
C VAL A 219 -6.74 28.13 3.13
N LEU A 220 -5.61 27.77 3.75
CA LEU A 220 -5.61 27.33 5.15
C LEU A 220 -5.91 28.51 6.10
N GLY A 221 -6.74 28.29 7.09
CA GLY A 221 -7.11 29.23 8.13
C GLY A 221 -6.57 28.81 9.51
N SER A 222 -7.16 29.39 10.57
CA SER A 222 -6.76 29.10 11.95
C SER A 222 -7.14 27.72 12.45
N GLU A 223 -8.11 27.09 11.82
CA GLU A 223 -8.63 25.77 12.19
C GLU A 223 -7.94 24.62 11.44
N GLU A 224 -7.09 24.93 10.46
CA GLU A 224 -6.30 23.95 9.72
C GLU A 224 -4.81 24.07 10.10
N GLU A 225 -4.25 23.00 10.67
CA GLU A 225 -2.85 22.93 11.07
C GLU A 225 -2.06 22.01 10.14
N PHE A 226 -1.09 22.57 9.38
CA PHE A 226 -0.17 21.76 8.57
C PHE A 226 1.06 21.36 9.37
N LEU A 227 1.25 20.04 9.57
CA LEU A 227 2.30 19.45 10.40
C LEU A 227 3.53 18.99 9.60
N GLY A 228 3.47 19.09 8.25
CA GLY A 228 4.52 18.53 7.40
C GLY A 228 4.44 17.00 7.29
N GLU A 229 5.57 16.39 6.97
CA GLU A 229 5.71 14.93 6.90
C GLU A 229 6.09 14.38 8.28
N LEU A 230 5.31 13.43 8.78
CA LEU A 230 5.48 12.79 10.08
C LEU A 230 6.16 11.42 9.95
N SER A 231 6.92 11.04 10.97
CA SER A 231 7.37 9.67 11.18
C SER A 231 6.17 8.76 11.52
N ASP A 232 6.36 7.43 11.43
CA ASP A 232 5.28 6.49 11.75
C ASP A 232 4.71 6.63 13.17
N PRO A 233 5.53 6.74 14.23
CA PRO A 233 5.00 6.96 15.58
C PRO A 233 4.17 8.25 15.68
N GLU A 234 4.66 9.36 15.14
CA GLU A 234 3.93 10.65 15.14
C GLU A 234 2.64 10.58 14.31
N LYS A 235 2.67 9.89 13.16
CA LYS A 235 1.50 9.66 12.32
C LYS A 235 0.44 8.83 13.05
N TYR A 236 0.83 7.77 13.73
CA TYR A 236 -0.09 6.94 14.50
C TYR A 236 -0.64 7.67 15.72
N GLU A 237 0.15 8.52 16.37
CA GLU A 237 -0.32 9.40 17.45
C GLU A 237 -1.35 10.40 16.92
N LEU A 238 -1.05 11.07 15.80
CA LEU A 238 -1.99 11.98 15.14
C LEU A 238 -3.32 11.29 14.80
N MET A 239 -3.26 10.13 14.15
CA MET A 239 -4.46 9.36 13.80
C MET A 239 -5.21 8.91 15.05
N GLY A 240 -4.50 8.34 16.03
CA GLY A 240 -5.10 7.83 17.27
C GLY A 240 -5.84 8.88 18.09
N GLY A 241 -5.35 10.13 18.08
CA GLY A 241 -6.00 11.26 18.73
C GLY A 241 -7.17 11.86 17.91
N ALA A 242 -7.23 11.61 16.62
CA ALA A 242 -8.26 12.17 15.75
C ALA A 242 -9.62 11.49 15.96
N MET A 243 -10.69 12.26 15.78
CA MET A 243 -12.06 11.72 15.74
C MET A 243 -12.32 10.90 14.48
N ALA A 244 -11.73 11.29 13.35
CA ALA A 244 -11.79 10.59 12.05
C ALA A 244 -10.59 10.95 11.19
N LEU A 245 -10.24 10.04 10.26
CA LEU A 245 -9.46 10.36 9.06
C LEU A 245 -10.43 10.84 7.98
N ILE A 246 -10.22 12.04 7.45
CA ILE A 246 -10.94 12.55 6.26
C ILE A 246 -10.07 12.26 5.04
N ASN A 247 -10.53 11.34 4.19
CA ASN A 247 -9.81 10.82 3.01
C ASN A 247 -10.68 10.91 1.74
N PRO A 248 -11.04 12.12 1.28
CA PRO A 248 -11.94 12.31 0.15
C PRO A 248 -11.18 12.19 -1.18
N ILE A 249 -10.63 11.00 -1.45
CA ILE A 249 -9.82 10.73 -2.63
C ILE A 249 -10.56 11.04 -3.93
N GLN A 250 -9.82 11.60 -4.92
CA GLN A 250 -10.35 12.06 -6.20
C GLN A 250 -9.93 11.17 -7.38
N TRP A 251 -9.36 10.00 -7.11
CA TRP A 251 -8.90 9.05 -8.12
C TRP A 251 -9.13 7.61 -7.67
N HIS A 252 -8.94 6.68 -8.60
CA HIS A 252 -9.00 5.25 -8.27
C HIS A 252 -7.72 4.81 -7.54
N GLU A 253 -7.70 5.03 -6.23
CA GLU A 253 -6.61 4.62 -5.36
C GLU A 253 -6.44 3.11 -5.42
N PRO A 254 -5.27 2.58 -5.81
CA PRO A 254 -5.08 1.14 -5.95
C PRO A 254 -5.32 0.36 -4.65
N PHE A 255 -4.98 0.95 -3.49
CA PHE A 255 -5.27 0.37 -2.18
C PHE A 255 -5.58 1.44 -1.13
N GLY A 256 -4.59 2.28 -0.76
CA GLY A 256 -4.77 3.32 0.25
C GLY A 256 -4.41 2.85 1.67
N LEU A 257 -3.11 2.57 1.89
CA LEU A 257 -2.57 2.15 3.19
C LEU A 257 -3.01 3.05 4.35
N VAL A 258 -3.16 4.35 4.11
CA VAL A 258 -3.59 5.32 5.12
C VAL A 258 -4.92 4.97 5.77
N MET A 259 -5.84 4.34 5.04
CA MET A 259 -7.13 3.92 5.59
C MET A 259 -6.96 2.76 6.58
N ILE A 260 -6.18 1.73 6.24
CA ILE A 260 -5.92 0.64 7.19
C ILE A 260 -5.03 1.08 8.35
N GLU A 261 -4.13 2.03 8.16
CA GLU A 261 -3.33 2.66 9.23
C GLU A 261 -4.25 3.42 10.22
N SER A 262 -5.22 4.18 9.71
CA SER A 262 -6.23 4.85 10.53
C SER A 262 -7.06 3.85 11.33
N LEU A 263 -7.61 2.83 10.67
CA LEU A 263 -8.38 1.78 11.34
C LEU A 263 -7.54 1.02 12.39
N ALA A 264 -6.24 0.82 12.14
CA ALA A 264 -5.32 0.18 13.09
C ALA A 264 -5.18 0.98 14.39
N THR A 265 -5.23 2.31 14.33
CA THR A 265 -5.27 3.18 15.52
C THR A 265 -6.67 3.30 16.14
N GLY A 266 -7.65 2.57 15.63
CA GLY A 266 -9.04 2.64 16.05
C GLY A 266 -9.80 3.83 15.48
N THR A 267 -9.22 4.60 14.56
CA THR A 267 -9.80 5.83 14.04
C THR A 267 -10.66 5.55 12.82
N PRO A 268 -11.96 5.89 12.84
CA PRO A 268 -12.86 5.71 11.70
C PRO A 268 -12.42 6.53 10.48
N VAL A 269 -12.80 6.05 9.28
CA VAL A 269 -12.45 6.68 8.01
C VAL A 269 -13.69 7.28 7.34
N LEU A 270 -13.61 8.53 6.94
CA LEU A 270 -14.56 9.20 6.06
C LEU A 270 -13.93 9.29 4.67
N SER A 271 -14.48 8.61 3.67
CA SER A 271 -13.89 8.57 2.33
C SER A 271 -14.93 8.64 1.22
N THR A 272 -14.51 9.08 0.06
CA THR A 272 -15.27 8.86 -1.17
C THR A 272 -15.24 7.38 -1.56
N PRO A 273 -16.30 6.84 -2.18
CA PRO A 273 -16.37 5.43 -2.60
C PRO A 273 -15.57 5.20 -3.90
N MET A 274 -14.30 5.62 -3.92
CA MET A 274 -13.42 5.51 -5.09
C MET A 274 -12.24 4.56 -4.82
N GLY A 275 -11.79 3.88 -5.88
CA GLY A 275 -10.69 2.93 -5.77
C GLY A 275 -11.00 1.81 -4.78
N ALA A 276 -10.02 1.43 -3.98
CA ALA A 276 -10.16 0.36 -2.98
C ALA A 276 -10.91 0.80 -1.69
N ALA A 277 -11.36 2.05 -1.55
CA ALA A 277 -12.02 2.48 -0.32
C ALA A 277 -13.22 1.61 0.07
N PRO A 278 -14.11 1.14 -0.86
CA PRO A 278 -15.20 0.23 -0.53
C PRO A 278 -14.77 -1.17 -0.07
N GLU A 279 -13.52 -1.57 -0.37
CA GLU A 279 -12.96 -2.85 0.06
C GLU A 279 -12.35 -2.78 1.47
N ILE A 280 -12.11 -1.57 1.98
CA ILE A 280 -11.45 -1.31 3.28
C ILE A 280 -12.43 -0.78 4.32
N VAL A 281 -13.25 0.21 3.94
CA VAL A 281 -14.14 0.91 4.85
C VAL A 281 -15.52 0.27 4.85
N ARG A 282 -15.93 -0.28 5.99
CA ARG A 282 -17.28 -0.83 6.21
C ARG A 282 -18.21 0.30 6.63
N HIS A 283 -19.08 0.73 5.68
CA HIS A 283 -20.01 1.85 5.89
C HIS A 283 -20.89 1.65 7.15
N GLY A 284 -20.90 2.62 8.04
CA GLY A 284 -21.63 2.57 9.32
C GLY A 284 -21.00 1.68 10.40
N VAL A 285 -19.80 1.09 10.14
CA VAL A 285 -19.10 0.21 11.08
C VAL A 285 -17.69 0.71 11.38
N THR A 286 -16.86 0.91 10.35
CA THR A 286 -15.49 1.41 10.49
C THR A 286 -15.29 2.81 9.89
N GLY A 287 -16.36 3.39 9.39
CA GLY A 287 -16.37 4.71 8.77
C GLY A 287 -17.59 4.91 7.91
N TYR A 288 -17.55 5.95 7.08
CA TYR A 288 -18.61 6.24 6.13
C TYR A 288 -18.04 6.49 4.74
N LEU A 289 -18.73 5.96 3.73
CA LEU A 289 -18.44 6.16 2.31
C LEU A 289 -19.57 7.02 1.72
N ALA A 290 -19.23 8.19 1.20
CA ALA A 290 -20.19 9.12 0.63
C ALA A 290 -19.52 10.03 -0.41
N GLN A 291 -20.31 10.74 -1.20
CA GLN A 291 -19.76 11.79 -2.06
C GLN A 291 -19.16 12.92 -1.20
N THR A 292 -18.18 13.64 -1.73
CA THR A 292 -17.45 14.68 -0.98
C THR A 292 -18.40 15.68 -0.28
N ASN A 293 -19.43 16.12 -0.97
CA ASN A 293 -20.41 17.08 -0.46
C ASN A 293 -21.37 16.52 0.61
N GLU A 294 -21.30 15.22 0.91
CA GLU A 294 -22.11 14.55 1.93
C GLU A 294 -21.28 14.17 3.16
N LEU A 295 -19.93 14.10 3.01
CA LEU A 295 -19.03 13.62 4.07
C LEU A 295 -19.12 14.46 5.35
N ALA A 296 -19.33 15.77 5.24
CA ALA A 296 -19.45 16.66 6.41
C ALA A 296 -20.60 16.23 7.36
N GLY A 297 -21.70 15.71 6.81
CA GLY A 297 -22.81 15.18 7.58
C GLY A 297 -22.46 13.99 8.47
N PHE A 298 -21.44 13.22 8.12
CA PHE A 298 -21.01 12.04 8.88
C PHE A 298 -19.93 12.32 9.92
N VAL A 299 -19.33 13.53 9.95
CA VAL A 299 -18.21 13.83 10.87
C VAL A 299 -18.62 13.71 12.35
N GLN A 300 -19.87 14.02 12.69
CA GLN A 300 -20.38 13.84 14.05
C GLN A 300 -20.81 12.39 14.32
N ASP A 301 -21.27 11.69 13.30
CA ASP A 301 -21.76 10.30 13.42
C ASP A 301 -20.63 9.31 13.72
N VAL A 302 -19.37 9.63 13.34
CA VAL A 302 -18.20 8.77 13.65
C VAL A 302 -18.02 8.53 15.14
N GLN A 303 -18.49 9.44 16.00
CA GLN A 303 -18.41 9.28 17.45
C GLN A 303 -19.25 8.11 17.97
N GLY A 304 -20.26 7.68 17.20
CA GLY A 304 -21.05 6.49 17.47
C GLY A 304 -20.38 5.17 17.08
N LEU A 305 -19.29 5.22 16.30
CA LEU A 305 -18.59 4.03 15.84
C LEU A 305 -17.60 3.49 16.88
N SER A 306 -17.44 2.18 16.89
CA SER A 306 -16.53 1.51 17.82
C SER A 306 -15.10 1.53 17.31
N ARG A 307 -14.20 2.22 18.00
CA ARG A 307 -12.75 2.21 17.73
C ARG A 307 -12.17 0.79 17.82
N ALA A 308 -12.68 -0.01 18.75
CA ALA A 308 -12.29 -1.42 18.87
C ALA A 308 -12.69 -2.24 17.65
N GLU A 309 -13.82 -1.92 17.00
CA GLU A 309 -14.26 -2.56 15.76
C GLU A 309 -13.39 -2.15 14.58
N CYS A 310 -12.97 -0.87 14.50
CA CYS A 310 -11.99 -0.42 13.50
C CYS A 310 -10.69 -1.23 13.63
N ARG A 311 -10.13 -1.33 14.82
CA ARG A 311 -8.92 -2.13 15.09
C ARG A 311 -9.14 -3.61 14.77
N ARG A 312 -10.24 -4.22 15.21
CA ARG A 312 -10.56 -5.62 14.96
C ARG A 312 -10.61 -5.94 13.46
N THR A 313 -11.14 -5.02 12.65
CA THR A 313 -11.16 -5.18 11.18
C THR A 313 -9.74 -5.30 10.61
N VAL A 314 -8.78 -4.51 11.10
CA VAL A 314 -7.39 -4.61 10.65
C VAL A 314 -6.72 -5.88 11.18
N ASP A 315 -6.95 -6.22 12.45
CA ASP A 315 -6.44 -7.47 13.05
C ASP A 315 -6.92 -8.72 12.29
N GLU A 316 -8.11 -8.68 11.71
CA GLU A 316 -8.71 -9.81 10.99
C GLU A 316 -8.31 -9.83 9.50
N TYR A 317 -8.40 -8.70 8.80
CA TYR A 317 -8.32 -8.65 7.33
C TYR A 317 -7.06 -7.98 6.78
N PHE A 318 -6.37 -7.13 7.55
CA PHE A 318 -5.29 -6.30 7.04
C PHE A 318 -4.01 -6.39 7.89
N ASN A 319 -3.78 -7.51 8.58
CA ASN A 319 -2.52 -7.77 9.27
C ASN A 319 -1.49 -8.46 8.36
N ALA A 320 -0.20 -8.31 8.69
CA ALA A 320 0.90 -8.85 7.91
C ALA A 320 0.92 -10.39 7.86
N ALA A 321 0.49 -11.07 8.93
CA ALA A 321 0.48 -12.53 8.98
C ALA A 321 -0.56 -13.12 8.00
N ARG A 322 -1.76 -12.51 7.90
CA ARG A 322 -2.76 -12.87 6.90
C ARG A 322 -2.20 -12.64 5.49
N MET A 323 -1.60 -11.45 5.23
CA MET A 323 -0.99 -11.12 3.93
C MET A 323 0.07 -12.16 3.55
N ALA A 324 0.95 -12.53 4.48
CA ALA A 324 1.98 -13.55 4.22
C ALA A 324 1.36 -14.93 3.94
N ALA A 325 0.31 -15.34 4.67
CA ALA A 325 -0.38 -16.60 4.44
C ALA A 325 -0.99 -16.68 3.03
N ASP A 326 -1.63 -15.60 2.56
CA ASP A 326 -2.21 -15.54 1.23
C ASP A 326 -1.12 -15.61 0.13
N HIS A 327 0.02 -14.95 0.33
CA HIS A 327 1.16 -15.08 -0.58
C HIS A 327 1.74 -16.49 -0.60
N LEU A 328 1.87 -17.14 0.56
CA LEU A 328 2.38 -18.52 0.66
C LEU A 328 1.50 -19.54 -0.07
N GLU A 329 0.19 -19.36 -0.01
CA GLU A 329 -0.77 -20.17 -0.77
C GLU A 329 -0.55 -20.01 -2.28
N LEU A 330 -0.42 -18.77 -2.75
CA LEU A 330 -0.12 -18.49 -4.15
C LEU A 330 1.25 -19.03 -4.57
N TYR A 331 2.29 -18.82 -3.74
CA TYR A 331 3.64 -19.30 -4.07
C TYR A 331 3.67 -20.81 -4.24
N ALA A 332 2.99 -21.56 -3.36
CA ALA A 332 2.91 -23.02 -3.49
C ALA A 332 2.29 -23.44 -4.83
N THR A 333 1.18 -22.81 -5.21
CA THR A 333 0.51 -23.06 -6.49
C THR A 333 1.42 -22.74 -7.68
N VAL A 334 2.05 -21.56 -7.69
CA VAL A 334 2.93 -21.13 -8.78
C VAL A 334 4.15 -22.04 -8.93
N ILE A 335 4.75 -22.48 -7.81
CA ILE A 335 5.88 -23.43 -7.83
C ILE A 335 5.46 -24.78 -8.40
N GLU A 336 4.29 -25.30 -8.05
CA GLU A 336 3.77 -26.57 -8.55
C GLU A 336 3.47 -26.49 -10.05
N GLU A 337 2.79 -25.45 -10.50
CA GLU A 337 2.49 -25.21 -11.92
C GLU A 337 3.78 -25.11 -12.75
N PHE A 338 4.75 -24.35 -12.25
CA PHE A 338 6.05 -24.20 -12.91
C PHE A 338 6.82 -25.52 -13.05
N LYS A 339 6.84 -26.35 -11.97
CA LYS A 339 7.47 -27.68 -12.00
C LYS A 339 6.76 -28.65 -12.97
N ALA A 340 5.46 -28.49 -13.16
CA ALA A 340 4.67 -29.26 -14.14
C ALA A 340 4.89 -28.80 -15.60
N GLY A 341 5.73 -27.80 -15.84
CA GLY A 341 5.98 -27.23 -17.18
C GLY A 341 4.92 -26.23 -17.64
N GLY A 342 4.06 -25.78 -16.70
CA GLY A 342 3.14 -24.67 -16.92
C GLY A 342 3.84 -23.33 -16.85
N LEU A 343 3.23 -22.30 -17.44
CA LEU A 343 3.70 -20.92 -17.26
C LEU A 343 3.04 -20.35 -16.02
N PRO A 344 3.81 -19.66 -15.12
CA PRO A 344 3.23 -18.90 -14.02
C PRO A 344 2.19 -17.93 -14.57
N GLY A 345 1.01 -17.88 -13.99
CA GLY A 345 -0.05 -16.97 -14.40
C GLY A 345 -1.20 -17.56 -15.20
N ASN A 346 -1.14 -18.84 -15.62
CA ASN A 346 -2.26 -19.52 -16.31
C ASN A 346 -3.34 -20.08 -15.35
N GLY A 347 -3.16 -19.91 -14.05
CA GLY A 347 -4.14 -20.31 -13.05
C GLY A 347 -5.40 -19.44 -13.06
N LYS A 348 -6.55 -20.00 -12.66
CA LYS A 348 -7.76 -19.21 -12.42
C LYS A 348 -7.52 -18.31 -11.20
N LEU A 349 -8.07 -17.08 -11.26
CA LEU A 349 -8.11 -16.14 -10.16
C LEU A 349 -8.43 -16.89 -8.85
N GLN A 350 -7.49 -16.93 -7.92
CA GLN A 350 -7.75 -17.40 -6.58
C GLN A 350 -8.47 -16.29 -5.84
N ASP A 351 -9.79 -16.40 -5.72
CA ASP A 351 -10.58 -15.51 -4.90
C ASP A 351 -10.35 -15.93 -3.43
N ASN A 352 -9.49 -15.17 -2.77
CA ASN A 352 -9.10 -15.50 -1.40
C ASN A 352 -10.24 -15.13 -0.46
N GLN A 353 -10.95 -16.13 0.07
CA GLN A 353 -12.12 -15.99 0.97
C GLN A 353 -11.83 -15.25 2.29
N ARG A 354 -10.55 -14.85 2.53
CA ARG A 354 -10.11 -14.09 3.72
C ARG A 354 -10.14 -12.58 3.54
N GLN A 355 -10.83 -12.09 2.51
CA GLN A 355 -10.95 -10.65 2.29
C GLN A 355 -12.04 -10.05 3.18
N ALA A 356 -11.88 -8.78 3.54
CA ALA A 356 -12.93 -8.05 4.24
C ALA A 356 -14.23 -8.12 3.43
N PRO A 357 -15.40 -8.30 4.07
CA PRO A 357 -16.67 -8.34 3.36
C PRO A 357 -16.84 -7.04 2.54
N ILE A 358 -16.82 -7.20 1.23
CA ILE A 358 -17.01 -6.09 0.29
C ILE A 358 -18.43 -5.55 0.51
N ASN A 359 -18.53 -4.26 0.76
CA ASN A 359 -19.84 -3.58 0.77
C ASN A 359 -20.30 -3.42 -0.69
N LEU A 360 -21.02 -4.41 -1.23
CA LEU A 360 -21.74 -4.31 -2.51
C LEU A 360 -23.04 -3.57 -2.33
#